data_45a55555d08761441554357da73a468d
#
_entry.id   45a55555d08761441554357da73a468d
#
_cell.length_a   1.000
_cell.length_b   1.000
_cell.length_c   1.000
_cell.angle_alpha   90.00
_cell.angle_beta   90.00
_cell.angle_gamma   90.00
#
_symmetry.space_group_name_H-M   'P 1'
#
loop_
_entity.id
_entity.type
_entity.pdbx_description
1 polymer ?
#
loop_
_entity_poly.entity_id
_entity_poly.type
_entity_poly.pdbx_seq_one_letter_code
_entity_poly.pdbx_strand_id
1 'polypeptide(L)'
;KNETLTVPIEGWEQHYDDCCEDGSLLRPFVVFFGESVPMFDRATQIAATADIFVIVGTSLAVYPAASLVRYIRPEIPVYLVDPNEPDTRGIRNPLETIRMRAAEGMPLLADKLIEKYGQKVN
;
A
#
# COMPACT_ATOMS: atom_id res chain seq x y z
N LYS A 1 15.54 10.48 -17.66
CA LYS A 1 14.70 10.52 -16.47
C LYS A 1 15.62 10.54 -15.25
N ASN A 2 15.56 11.59 -14.47
CA ASN A 2 16.31 11.71 -13.22
C ASN A 2 15.33 11.47 -12.05
N GLU A 3 15.37 10.29 -11.46
CA GLU A 3 14.48 9.90 -10.36
C GLU A 3 14.84 10.55 -9.02
N THR A 4 15.98 11.23 -8.95
CA THR A 4 16.42 11.94 -7.74
C THR A 4 15.86 13.36 -7.66
N LEU A 5 15.38 13.91 -8.78
CA LEU A 5 14.75 15.23 -8.82
C LEU A 5 13.23 15.08 -8.62
N THR A 6 12.80 15.24 -7.40
CA THR A 6 11.38 15.22 -7.02
C THR A 6 10.98 16.58 -6.49
N VAL A 7 9.84 17.09 -6.95
CA VAL A 7 9.27 18.36 -6.51
C VAL A 7 7.93 18.07 -5.83
N PRO A 8 7.72 18.51 -4.58
CA PRO A 8 6.41 18.40 -3.96
C PRO A 8 5.40 19.28 -4.69
N ILE A 9 4.20 18.76 -4.91
CA ILE A 9 3.10 19.52 -5.51
C ILE A 9 2.56 20.46 -4.44
N GLU A 10 2.51 21.76 -4.76
CA GLU A 10 1.82 22.74 -3.94
C GLU A 10 0.34 22.78 -4.34
N GLY A 11 -0.53 22.31 -3.45
CA GLY A 11 -1.94 22.13 -3.74
C GLY A 11 -2.27 20.75 -4.31
N TRP A 12 -3.13 20.69 -5.32
CA TRP A 12 -3.66 19.44 -5.89
C TRP A 12 -3.55 19.37 -7.42
N GLU A 13 -3.03 20.40 -8.05
CA GLU A 13 -2.87 20.51 -9.52
C GLU A 13 -1.41 20.51 -9.93
N GLN A 14 -1.12 19.85 -11.03
CA GLN A 14 0.13 19.92 -11.78
C GLN A 14 -0.20 20.37 -13.19
N HIS A 15 0.48 21.40 -13.68
CA HIS A 15 0.29 21.90 -15.03
C HIS A 15 1.20 21.17 -16.02
N TYR A 16 0.79 21.14 -17.28
CA TYR A 16 1.47 20.34 -18.31
C TYR A 16 2.89 20.86 -18.63
N ASP A 17 3.14 22.13 -18.40
CA ASP A 17 4.41 22.81 -18.65
C ASP A 17 5.27 23.00 -17.38
N ASP A 18 4.86 22.42 -16.26
CA ASP A 18 5.67 22.45 -15.03
C ASP A 18 6.99 21.70 -15.24
N CYS A 19 8.09 22.36 -14.86
CA CYS A 19 9.44 21.84 -14.99
C CYS A 19 10.14 21.79 -13.65
N CYS A 20 11.08 20.86 -13.49
CA CYS A 20 12.02 20.86 -12.39
C CYS A 20 13.18 21.86 -12.64
N GLU A 21 14.07 22.00 -11.67
CA GLU A 21 15.19 22.95 -11.72
C GLU A 21 16.19 22.73 -12.86
N ASP A 22 16.26 21.52 -13.43
CA ASP A 22 17.07 21.21 -14.62
C ASP A 22 16.35 21.45 -15.94
N GLY A 23 15.12 21.99 -15.92
CA GLY A 23 14.29 22.28 -17.09
C GLY A 23 13.55 21.06 -17.63
N SER A 24 13.67 19.89 -17.03
CA SER A 24 12.91 18.71 -17.46
C SER A 24 11.44 18.83 -17.04
N LEU A 25 10.52 18.40 -17.91
CA LEU A 25 9.10 18.36 -17.61
C LEU A 25 8.82 17.45 -16.42
N LEU A 26 7.98 17.92 -15.53
CA LEU A 26 7.48 17.12 -14.40
C LEU A 26 6.45 16.10 -14.90
N ARG A 27 6.42 14.97 -14.22
CA ARG A 27 5.34 13.98 -14.34
C ARG A 27 4.96 13.49 -12.93
N PRO A 28 3.75 12.95 -12.74
CA PRO A 28 3.39 12.33 -11.48
C PRO A 28 4.44 11.29 -11.04
N PHE A 29 4.75 11.24 -9.74
CA PHE A 29 5.68 10.26 -9.17
C PHE A 29 5.00 8.89 -9.05
N VAL A 30 4.71 8.30 -10.19
CA VAL A 30 4.12 6.97 -10.36
C VAL A 30 5.02 6.11 -11.22
N VAL A 31 4.91 4.80 -11.12
CA VAL A 31 5.63 3.85 -11.97
C VAL A 31 4.68 3.22 -12.97
N PHE A 32 5.13 3.07 -14.21
CA PHE A 32 4.43 2.32 -15.25
C PHE A 32 4.98 0.88 -15.33
N PHE A 33 4.27 0.02 -16.04
CA PHE A 33 4.75 -1.33 -16.33
C PHE A 33 6.13 -1.29 -17.02
N GLY A 34 7.06 -2.12 -16.50
CA GLY A 34 8.44 -2.17 -16.99
C GLY A 34 9.39 -1.16 -16.34
N GLU A 35 8.91 -0.23 -15.54
CA GLU A 35 9.75 0.67 -14.76
C GLU A 35 10.14 0.06 -13.40
N SER A 36 11.30 0.45 -12.89
CA SER A 36 11.71 0.13 -11.51
C SER A 36 10.77 0.78 -10.50
N VAL A 37 10.59 0.15 -9.36
CA VAL A 37 9.77 0.66 -8.25
C VAL A 37 10.70 1.19 -7.16
N PRO A 38 11.07 2.48 -7.17
CA PRO A 38 12.14 3.02 -6.34
C PRO A 38 11.85 2.94 -4.84
N MET A 39 10.56 2.96 -4.46
CA MET A 39 10.15 2.88 -3.05
C MET A 39 9.94 1.46 -2.54
N PHE A 40 10.20 0.43 -3.36
CA PHE A 40 9.90 -0.95 -2.96
C PHE A 40 10.75 -1.43 -1.78
N ASP A 41 12.05 -1.12 -1.78
CA ASP A 41 12.94 -1.51 -0.68
C ASP A 41 12.52 -0.86 0.65
N ARG A 42 12.10 0.41 0.60
CA ARG A 42 11.56 1.08 1.78
C ARG A 42 10.24 0.45 2.23
N ALA A 43 9.38 0.09 1.30
CA ALA A 43 8.12 -0.57 1.61
C ALA A 43 8.33 -1.95 2.27
N THR A 44 9.32 -2.74 1.83
CA THR A 44 9.66 -4.02 2.45
C THR A 44 10.17 -3.86 3.88
N GLN A 45 10.99 -2.84 4.14
CA GLN A 45 11.48 -2.53 5.50
C GLN A 45 10.32 -2.16 6.44
N ILE A 46 9.38 -1.34 5.97
CA ILE A 46 8.19 -0.98 6.75
C ILE A 46 7.31 -2.21 6.98
N ALA A 47 7.07 -3.02 5.94
CA ALA A 47 6.28 -4.25 6.06
C ALA A 47 6.87 -5.22 7.10
N ALA A 48 8.18 -5.34 7.15
CA ALA A 48 8.88 -6.22 8.11
C ALA A 48 8.68 -5.81 9.58
N THR A 49 8.34 -4.55 9.85
CA THR A 49 8.10 -4.03 11.21
C THR A 49 6.61 -3.95 11.58
N ALA A 50 5.73 -4.33 10.66
CA ALA A 50 4.28 -4.25 10.90
C ALA A 50 3.83 -5.21 12.01
N ASP A 51 2.89 -4.78 12.82
CA ASP A 51 2.17 -5.61 13.80
C ASP A 51 0.81 -6.08 13.27
N ILE A 52 0.28 -5.36 12.29
CA ILE A 52 -0.95 -5.68 11.56
C ILE A 52 -0.70 -5.32 10.09
N PHE A 53 -1.14 -6.16 9.17
CA PHE A 53 -1.04 -5.89 7.74
C PHE A 53 -2.43 -5.89 7.10
N VAL A 54 -2.79 -4.79 6.45
CA VAL A 54 -4.10 -4.64 5.81
C VAL A 54 -3.94 -4.51 4.31
N ILE A 55 -4.67 -5.32 3.57
CA ILE A 55 -4.72 -5.35 2.11
C ILE A 55 -6.10 -4.86 1.68
N VAL A 56 -6.16 -3.84 0.83
CA VAL A 56 -7.44 -3.22 0.44
C VAL A 56 -7.51 -3.03 -1.06
N GLY A 57 -8.59 -3.53 -1.68
CA GLY A 57 -8.97 -3.21 -3.07
C GLY A 57 -7.92 -3.62 -4.10
N THR A 58 -7.35 -4.82 -3.97
CA THR A 58 -6.32 -5.29 -4.91
C THR A 58 -6.51 -6.76 -5.27
N SER A 59 -6.26 -7.08 -6.53
CA SER A 59 -6.26 -8.47 -7.01
C SER A 59 -5.06 -9.29 -6.53
N LEU A 60 -4.04 -8.67 -5.88
CA LEU A 60 -2.75 -9.28 -5.53
C LEU A 60 -1.98 -9.85 -6.74
N ALA A 61 -2.28 -9.38 -7.96
CA ALA A 61 -1.67 -9.86 -9.20
C ALA A 61 -0.57 -8.95 -9.74
N VAL A 62 -0.42 -7.73 -9.22
CA VAL A 62 0.54 -6.73 -9.72
C VAL A 62 1.82 -6.78 -8.89
N TYR A 63 2.91 -7.18 -9.53
CA TYR A 63 4.23 -7.23 -8.92
C TYR A 63 5.05 -5.97 -9.23
N PRO A 64 5.98 -5.55 -8.33
CA PRO A 64 6.38 -6.24 -7.11
C PRO A 64 5.46 -6.00 -5.90
N ALA A 65 4.50 -5.07 -5.94
CA ALA A 65 3.67 -4.69 -4.79
C ALA A 65 2.96 -5.88 -4.11
N ALA A 66 2.42 -6.81 -4.91
CA ALA A 66 1.77 -8.03 -4.39
C ALA A 66 2.72 -8.91 -3.55
N SER A 67 4.03 -8.79 -3.72
CA SER A 67 5.00 -9.57 -2.95
C SER A 67 5.27 -9.00 -1.55
N LEU A 68 4.82 -7.81 -1.20
CA LEU A 68 5.04 -7.20 0.12
C LEU A 68 4.57 -8.10 1.27
N VAL A 69 3.52 -8.87 1.05
CA VAL A 69 3.01 -9.85 2.02
C VAL A 69 4.04 -10.92 2.42
N ARG A 70 5.09 -11.12 1.63
CA ARG A 70 6.17 -12.08 1.92
C ARG A 70 7.24 -11.53 2.85
N TYR A 71 7.24 -10.23 3.09
CA TYR A 71 8.23 -9.53 3.93
C TYR A 71 7.73 -9.27 5.34
N ILE A 72 6.45 -9.52 5.60
CA ILE A 72 5.88 -9.41 6.94
C ILE A 72 6.26 -10.62 7.80
N ARG A 73 6.29 -10.44 9.11
CA ARG A 73 6.52 -11.55 10.05
C ARG A 73 5.37 -12.56 9.99
N PRO A 74 5.65 -13.87 10.04
CA PRO A 74 4.65 -14.91 9.78
C PRO A 74 3.52 -14.98 10.80
N GLU A 75 3.74 -14.45 12.00
CA GLU A 75 2.78 -14.48 13.11
C GLU A 75 1.77 -13.35 13.12
N ILE A 76 2.01 -12.26 12.36
CA ILE A 76 1.11 -11.11 12.40
C ILE A 76 -0.18 -11.36 11.63
N PRO A 77 -1.32 -10.81 12.09
CA PRO A 77 -2.59 -10.93 11.38
C PRO A 77 -2.59 -10.11 10.10
N VAL A 78 -3.15 -10.71 9.05
CA VAL A 78 -3.41 -10.06 7.76
C VAL A 78 -4.92 -9.93 7.59
N TYR A 79 -5.37 -8.74 7.25
CA TYR A 79 -6.76 -8.45 6.91
C TYR A 79 -6.86 -8.08 5.45
N LEU A 80 -7.79 -8.71 4.73
CA LEU A 80 -8.05 -8.45 3.31
C LEU A 80 -9.45 -7.89 3.15
N VAL A 81 -9.56 -6.69 2.61
CA VAL A 81 -10.84 -6.03 2.31
C VAL A 81 -10.97 -5.87 0.80
N ASP A 82 -11.76 -6.75 0.20
CA ASP A 82 -12.04 -6.73 -1.24
C ASP A 82 -13.39 -7.40 -1.52
N PRO A 83 -14.24 -6.87 -2.41
CA PRO A 83 -15.50 -7.50 -2.78
C PRO A 83 -15.31 -8.79 -3.58
N ASN A 84 -14.16 -8.96 -4.22
CA ASN A 84 -13.79 -10.12 -5.02
C ASN A 84 -12.97 -11.13 -4.21
N GLU A 85 -12.56 -12.21 -4.86
CA GLU A 85 -11.66 -13.23 -4.32
C GLU A 85 -10.26 -13.12 -4.97
N PRO A 86 -9.37 -12.28 -4.44
CA PRO A 86 -8.01 -12.26 -4.95
C PRO A 86 -7.25 -13.54 -4.61
N ASP A 87 -6.16 -13.80 -5.34
CA ASP A 87 -5.31 -14.97 -5.08
C ASP A 87 -4.52 -14.80 -3.77
N THR A 88 -4.97 -15.48 -2.74
CA THR A 88 -4.37 -15.44 -1.39
C THR A 88 -3.38 -16.58 -1.12
N ARG A 89 -3.08 -17.46 -2.11
CA ARG A 89 -2.18 -18.60 -1.94
C ARG A 89 -0.76 -18.23 -1.50
N GLY A 90 -0.35 -16.99 -1.74
CA GLY A 90 0.94 -16.48 -1.29
C GLY A 90 0.96 -16.00 0.17
N ILE A 91 -0.18 -15.91 0.83
CA ILE A 91 -0.31 -15.43 2.21
C ILE A 91 -0.26 -16.64 3.16
N ARG A 92 0.76 -16.69 4.01
CA ARG A 92 0.94 -17.77 5.00
C ARG A 92 0.53 -17.36 6.42
N ASN A 93 0.25 -16.09 6.59
CA ASN A 93 -0.14 -15.48 7.86
C ASN A 93 -1.60 -15.82 8.22
N PRO A 94 -1.98 -15.68 9.49
CA PRO A 94 -3.38 -15.67 9.88
C PRO A 94 -4.15 -14.63 9.04
N LEU A 95 -5.04 -15.09 8.17
CA LEU A 95 -5.77 -14.24 7.23
C LEU A 95 -7.24 -14.16 7.58
N GLU A 96 -7.74 -12.94 7.67
CA GLU A 96 -9.16 -12.66 7.74
C GLU A 96 -9.60 -11.84 6.51
N THR A 97 -10.66 -12.29 5.84
CA THR A 97 -11.20 -11.64 4.65
C THR A 97 -12.55 -11.00 4.94
N ILE A 98 -12.69 -9.73 4.58
CA ILE A 98 -13.93 -8.95 4.61
C ILE A 98 -14.35 -8.73 3.15
N ARG A 99 -15.40 -9.43 2.70
CA ARG A 99 -15.88 -9.38 1.31
C ARG A 99 -16.82 -8.19 1.11
N MET A 100 -16.25 -7.01 1.13
CA MET A 100 -16.95 -5.74 0.98
C MET A 100 -16.10 -4.76 0.17
N ARG A 101 -16.76 -3.74 -0.38
CA ARG A 101 -16.04 -2.58 -0.93
C ARG A 101 -15.29 -1.86 0.19
N ALA A 102 -14.16 -1.22 -0.15
CA ALA A 102 -13.32 -0.55 0.83
C ALA A 102 -14.09 0.47 1.69
N ALA A 103 -14.99 1.25 1.07
CA ALA A 103 -15.79 2.25 1.77
C ALA A 103 -16.73 1.67 2.85
N GLU A 104 -17.12 0.41 2.70
CA GLU A 104 -18.00 -0.30 3.64
C GLU A 104 -17.19 -1.16 4.62
N GLY A 105 -16.21 -1.89 4.11
CA GLY A 105 -15.43 -2.86 4.90
C GLY A 105 -14.38 -2.23 5.79
N MET A 106 -13.77 -1.11 5.39
CA MET A 106 -12.72 -0.48 6.18
C MET A 106 -13.21 0.12 7.50
N PRO A 107 -14.37 0.82 7.57
CA PRO A 107 -14.90 1.26 8.85
C PRO A 107 -15.13 0.10 9.83
N LEU A 108 -15.72 -1.00 9.37
CA LEU A 108 -15.97 -2.19 10.19
C LEU A 108 -14.66 -2.81 10.70
N LEU A 109 -13.65 -2.89 9.82
CA LEU A 109 -12.33 -3.36 10.22
C LEU A 109 -11.69 -2.43 11.25
N ALA A 110 -11.79 -1.12 11.06
CA ALA A 110 -11.23 -0.13 11.97
C ALA A 110 -11.84 -0.28 13.38
N ASP A 111 -13.16 -0.35 13.49
CA ASP A 111 -13.86 -0.56 14.77
C ASP A 111 -13.39 -1.86 15.43
N LYS A 112 -13.30 -2.95 14.70
CA LYS A 112 -12.81 -4.24 15.18
C LYS A 112 -11.36 -4.16 15.69
N LEU A 113 -10.47 -3.47 14.95
CA LEU A 113 -9.08 -3.33 15.36
C LEU A 113 -8.94 -2.44 16.59
N ILE A 114 -9.73 -1.37 16.71
CA ILE A 114 -9.77 -0.50 17.87
C ILE A 114 -10.26 -1.29 19.10
N GLU A 115 -11.31 -2.09 18.96
CA GLU A 115 -11.83 -2.94 20.03
C GLU A 115 -10.79 -3.96 20.49
N LYS A 116 -10.11 -4.61 19.54
CA LYS A 116 -9.17 -5.71 19.82
C LYS A 116 -7.82 -5.24 20.34
N TYR A 117 -7.30 -4.14 19.79
CA TYR A 117 -5.92 -3.68 20.02
C TYR A 117 -5.84 -2.27 20.60
N GLY A 118 -6.94 -1.50 20.57
CA GLY A 118 -6.99 -0.18 21.17
C GLY A 118 -6.84 -0.27 22.69
N GLN A 119 -5.64 -0.05 23.19
CA GLN A 119 -5.45 0.13 24.60
C GLN A 119 -6.10 1.44 25.02
N LYS A 120 -6.97 1.39 26.04
CA LYS A 120 -7.37 2.60 26.73
C LYS A 120 -6.10 3.21 27.32
N VAL A 121 -5.63 4.29 26.72
CA VAL A 121 -4.61 5.15 27.33
C VAL A 121 -5.28 5.74 28.59
N ASN A 122 -4.93 5.21 29.74
CA ASN A 122 -5.31 5.77 31.04
C ASN A 122 -4.42 6.97 31.34
#